data_6479d43746b61fc14839765d7d5406d8
#
_entry.id   6479d43746b61fc14839765d7d5406d8
#
_cell.length_a   1.000
_cell.length_b   1.000
_cell.length_c   1.000
_cell.angle_alpha   90.00
_cell.angle_beta   90.00
_cell.angle_gamma   90.00
#
_symmetry.space_group_name_H-M   'P 1'
#
loop_
_entity.id
_entity.type
_entity.pdbx_description
1 polymer ?
#
loop_
_entity_poly.entity_id
_entity_poly.type
_entity_poly.pdbx_seq_one_letter_code
_entity_poly.pdbx_strand_id
1 'polypeptide(L)'
;MTAALAAMMALSLTACGGGKKPAETKESVQASQETTTEAVKETEPLETEAKIPENAEEITLTNQKLQIQAKFYLPKQAEAWSVENRNGRDPVTPVQKSVYKAKYNEDTTLHVTIQLSATTPESLQQQMDSKEKITIRDYPGTFEVGTTSWDYQIDFGEYADGLETYMLVKFWTGDDSYAQKPGLKEARDLFLDTVTVATDYEGREDRSGRRYMGTPMCSLPESFDYNGVNAEVTRPTDSYCVYQLRSEIHETDEIPVRLVGLITSTINQATYEVTEGYSDYTIAGYPAHIKQTKYVAYLGSEIRFQVGENYYRAFAYTYVDDSDLDVKALAEATKTLNENEAVYFQKSLDFLNVMIQNAEFTDPEEAWFQ
;
A
#
# COMPACT_ATOMS: atom_id res chain seq x y z
N MET A 1 -10.07 10.58 22.81
CA MET A 1 -9.41 10.57 21.49
C MET A 1 -7.91 10.90 21.56
N THR A 2 -7.42 11.57 22.57
CA THR A 2 -6.00 11.94 22.76
C THR A 2 -5.05 10.77 23.07
N ALA A 3 -5.54 9.68 23.62
CA ALA A 3 -4.71 8.52 23.97
C ALA A 3 -4.31 7.62 22.76
N ALA A 4 -5.10 7.63 21.71
CA ALA A 4 -4.83 6.80 20.53
C ALA A 4 -3.68 7.34 19.66
N LEU A 5 -3.52 8.67 19.57
CA LEU A 5 -2.44 9.29 18.80
C LEU A 5 -1.08 9.12 19.48
N ALA A 6 -1.05 9.21 20.82
CA ALA A 6 0.16 8.98 21.59
C ALA A 6 0.63 7.50 21.53
N ALA A 7 -0.30 6.55 21.41
CA ALA A 7 0.03 5.14 21.26
C ALA A 7 0.62 4.81 19.87
N MET A 8 0.17 5.48 18.80
CA MET A 8 0.73 5.28 17.46
C MET A 8 2.16 5.83 17.32
N MET A 9 2.50 6.93 18.02
CA MET A 9 3.87 7.47 18.00
C MET A 9 4.84 6.71 18.90
N ALA A 10 4.37 6.13 20.02
CA ALA A 10 5.22 5.32 20.88
C ALA A 10 5.70 4.02 20.22
N LEU A 11 4.95 3.48 19.25
CA LEU A 11 5.32 2.28 18.49
C LEU A 11 6.37 2.57 17.40
N SER A 12 6.42 3.78 16.85
CA SER A 12 7.43 4.15 15.84
C SER A 12 8.81 4.49 16.43
N LEU A 13 8.89 4.82 17.71
CA LEU A 13 10.14 5.16 18.40
C LEU A 13 10.86 3.96 19.03
N THR A 14 10.21 2.78 19.14
CA THR A 14 10.80 1.57 19.74
C THR A 14 11.56 0.66 18.77
N ALA A 15 11.59 0.95 17.48
CA ALA A 15 12.25 0.11 16.48
C ALA A 15 13.77 0.39 16.28
N CYS A 16 14.37 1.34 17.00
CA CYS A 16 15.81 1.64 16.94
C CYS A 16 16.50 1.49 18.30
N GLY A 17 16.62 0.25 18.80
CA GLY A 17 17.36 -0.07 20.02
C GLY A 17 18.11 -1.39 19.89
N GLY A 18 19.18 -1.42 19.10
CA GLY A 18 20.08 -2.58 18.96
C GLY A 18 20.96 -2.77 20.18
N GLY A 19 20.64 -3.73 21.04
CA GLY A 19 21.51 -4.19 22.12
C GLY A 19 22.61 -5.09 21.64
N LYS A 20 23.85 -4.63 21.69
CA LYS A 20 25.07 -5.45 21.55
C LYS A 20 25.25 -6.37 22.75
N LYS A 21 25.57 -7.63 22.53
CA LYS A 21 26.28 -8.50 23.49
C LYS A 21 27.53 -9.10 22.85
N PRO A 22 28.58 -9.35 23.68
CA PRO A 22 29.95 -9.44 23.17
C PRO A 22 30.35 -10.82 22.66
N ALA A 23 31.41 -10.80 21.84
CA ALA A 23 32.06 -11.90 21.22
C ALA A 23 32.82 -12.81 22.20
N GLU A 24 32.78 -14.11 22.00
CA GLU A 24 33.85 -15.03 22.41
C GLU A 24 34.56 -15.61 21.18
N THR A 25 35.84 -15.42 21.21
CA THR A 25 36.82 -15.87 20.24
C THR A 25 37.07 -17.36 20.41
N LYS A 26 37.08 -18.15 19.34
CA LYS A 26 37.93 -19.36 19.23
C LYS A 26 38.45 -19.56 17.81
N GLU A 27 39.76 -19.84 17.79
CA GLU A 27 40.64 -19.97 16.65
C GLU A 27 40.41 -21.22 15.78
N SER A 28 40.76 -20.98 14.52
CA SER A 28 41.42 -21.81 13.52
C SER A 28 41.10 -23.32 13.39
N VAL A 29 40.84 -23.73 12.15
CA VAL A 29 41.73 -24.66 11.39
C VAL A 29 41.38 -24.51 9.89
N GLN A 30 42.45 -24.24 9.11
CA GLN A 30 42.46 -24.31 7.66
C GLN A 30 42.44 -25.77 7.19
N ALA A 31 41.53 -26.08 6.26
CA ALA A 31 41.71 -27.23 5.37
C ALA A 31 41.24 -26.82 3.96
N SER A 32 42.21 -26.76 3.07
CA SER A 32 42.01 -26.63 1.63
C SER A 32 41.26 -27.84 1.09
N GLN A 33 40.20 -27.64 0.34
CA GLN A 33 39.71 -28.62 -0.61
C GLN A 33 39.40 -27.97 -1.95
N GLU A 34 39.99 -28.56 -2.97
CA GLU A 34 39.89 -28.21 -4.36
C GLU A 34 38.42 -28.24 -4.84
N THR A 35 38.00 -27.14 -5.46
CA THR A 35 36.70 -27.03 -6.06
C THR A 35 36.77 -27.51 -7.50
N THR A 36 36.24 -28.68 -7.75
CA THR A 36 35.92 -29.14 -9.10
C THR A 36 34.71 -28.38 -9.59
N THR A 37 34.89 -27.52 -10.57
CA THR A 37 33.83 -26.78 -11.23
C THR A 37 33.05 -27.73 -12.15
N GLU A 38 31.97 -28.30 -11.65
CA GLU A 38 30.94 -28.86 -12.54
C GLU A 38 30.10 -27.71 -13.09
N ALA A 39 30.06 -27.65 -14.42
CA ALA A 39 29.25 -26.73 -15.17
C ALA A 39 27.76 -27.00 -14.83
N VAL A 40 27.12 -26.06 -14.16
CA VAL A 40 25.67 -26.02 -14.00
C VAL A 40 25.10 -25.86 -15.41
N LYS A 41 24.49 -26.91 -15.93
CA LYS A 41 23.62 -26.82 -17.10
C LYS A 41 22.47 -25.88 -16.74
N GLU A 42 22.45 -24.74 -17.36
CA GLU A 42 21.31 -23.85 -17.42
C GLU A 42 20.11 -24.65 -17.96
N THR A 43 19.22 -25.05 -17.08
CA THR A 43 17.97 -25.67 -17.45
C THR A 43 17.07 -24.53 -17.89
N GLU A 44 16.86 -24.38 -19.19
CA GLU A 44 15.81 -23.51 -19.72
C GLU A 44 14.51 -23.84 -19.01
N PRO A 45 13.74 -22.82 -18.54
CA PRO A 45 12.42 -23.04 -17.99
C PRO A 45 11.57 -23.71 -19.06
N LEU A 46 11.08 -24.90 -18.80
CA LEU A 46 10.01 -25.51 -19.57
C LEU A 46 8.76 -24.64 -19.34
N GLU A 47 8.56 -23.64 -20.20
CA GLU A 47 7.25 -23.02 -20.38
C GLU A 47 6.29 -24.09 -20.91
N THR A 48 5.67 -24.81 -20.02
CA THR A 48 4.51 -25.63 -20.35
C THR A 48 3.37 -24.64 -20.55
N GLU A 49 3.18 -24.17 -21.79
CA GLU A 49 2.00 -23.42 -22.16
C GLU A 49 0.77 -24.23 -21.73
N ALA A 50 -0.04 -23.67 -20.88
CA ALA A 50 -1.29 -24.28 -20.46
C ALA A 50 -2.12 -24.53 -21.71
N LYS A 51 -2.59 -25.77 -21.94
CA LYS A 51 -3.47 -26.08 -23.07
C LYS A 51 -4.82 -25.43 -22.81
N ILE A 52 -5.03 -24.28 -23.44
CA ILE A 52 -6.29 -23.55 -23.38
C ILE A 52 -7.33 -24.30 -24.22
N PRO A 53 -8.45 -24.77 -23.62
CA PRO A 53 -9.52 -25.41 -24.37
C PRO A 53 -10.16 -24.45 -25.39
N GLU A 54 -10.64 -24.96 -26.52
CA GLU A 54 -11.34 -24.16 -27.54
C GLU A 54 -12.63 -23.49 -26.99
N ASN A 55 -13.22 -24.08 -25.96
CA ASN A 55 -14.40 -23.57 -25.26
C ASN A 55 -14.04 -22.65 -24.06
N ALA A 56 -12.84 -22.09 -24.02
CA ALA A 56 -12.43 -21.14 -23.01
C ALA A 56 -12.58 -19.70 -23.50
N GLU A 57 -12.81 -18.79 -22.54
CA GLU A 57 -12.89 -17.34 -22.74
C GLU A 57 -11.76 -16.68 -21.94
N GLU A 58 -10.96 -15.85 -22.62
CA GLU A 58 -9.92 -15.06 -21.96
C GLU A 58 -10.55 -13.87 -21.22
N ILE A 59 -10.19 -13.71 -19.97
CA ILE A 59 -10.61 -12.61 -19.13
C ILE A 59 -9.38 -11.78 -18.76
N THR A 60 -9.49 -10.48 -18.96
CA THR A 60 -8.49 -9.51 -18.52
C THR A 60 -9.08 -8.64 -17.41
N LEU A 61 -8.39 -8.57 -16.29
CA LEU A 61 -8.75 -7.74 -15.14
C LEU A 61 -7.62 -6.75 -14.88
N THR A 62 -7.87 -5.46 -15.06
CA THR A 62 -6.86 -4.43 -14.83
C THR A 62 -7.18 -3.66 -13.56
N ASN A 63 -6.24 -3.64 -12.61
CA ASN A 63 -6.29 -2.71 -11.48
C ASN A 63 -5.55 -1.43 -11.87
N GLN A 64 -6.29 -0.46 -12.36
CA GLN A 64 -5.76 0.83 -12.82
C GLN A 64 -4.99 1.58 -11.73
N LYS A 65 -5.41 1.45 -10.48
CA LYS A 65 -4.79 2.15 -9.35
C LYS A 65 -3.40 1.63 -9.02
N LEU A 66 -3.25 0.31 -9.09
CA LEU A 66 -1.99 -0.37 -8.86
C LEU A 66 -1.19 -0.56 -10.16
N GLN A 67 -1.78 -0.23 -11.32
CA GLN A 67 -1.14 -0.46 -12.62
C GLN A 67 -0.68 -1.91 -12.78
N ILE A 68 -1.55 -2.86 -12.42
CA ILE A 68 -1.35 -4.30 -12.58
C ILE A 68 -2.50 -4.91 -13.37
N GLN A 69 -2.18 -5.87 -14.21
CA GLN A 69 -3.15 -6.57 -15.05
C GLN A 69 -3.06 -8.06 -14.81
N ALA A 70 -4.18 -8.69 -14.54
CA ALA A 70 -4.32 -10.14 -14.48
C ALA A 70 -5.00 -10.66 -15.75
N LYS A 71 -4.51 -11.80 -16.25
CA LYS A 71 -5.15 -12.57 -17.33
C LYS A 71 -5.37 -13.99 -16.88
N PHE A 72 -6.51 -14.54 -17.22
CA PHE A 72 -6.90 -15.91 -16.91
C PHE A 72 -8.02 -16.34 -17.85
N TYR A 73 -8.32 -17.64 -17.86
CA TYR A 73 -9.40 -18.19 -18.67
C TYR A 73 -10.49 -18.78 -17.81
N LEU A 74 -11.73 -18.63 -18.26
CA LEU A 74 -12.90 -19.29 -17.72
C LEU A 74 -13.58 -20.11 -18.84
N PRO A 75 -14.26 -21.23 -18.53
CA PRO A 75 -14.98 -22.00 -19.53
C PRO A 75 -16.16 -21.19 -20.06
N LYS A 76 -16.33 -21.15 -21.38
CA LYS A 76 -17.50 -20.53 -22.01
C LYS A 76 -18.77 -21.20 -21.50
N GLN A 77 -19.71 -20.41 -21.04
CA GLN A 77 -21.02 -20.87 -20.63
C GLN A 77 -22.03 -20.61 -21.75
N ALA A 78 -23.19 -21.29 -21.68
CA ALA A 78 -24.28 -21.06 -22.65
C ALA A 78 -24.76 -19.60 -22.67
N GLU A 79 -24.75 -18.95 -21.51
CA GLU A 79 -24.81 -17.49 -21.38
C GLU A 79 -23.42 -17.02 -20.97
N ALA A 80 -22.88 -15.97 -21.63
CA ALA A 80 -21.58 -15.40 -21.31
C ALA A 80 -21.47 -15.00 -19.81
N TRP A 81 -20.27 -15.06 -19.26
CA TRP A 81 -20.02 -14.60 -17.91
C TRP A 81 -20.39 -13.11 -17.79
N SER A 82 -21.35 -12.80 -16.94
CA SER A 82 -21.66 -11.43 -16.59
C SER A 82 -20.70 -10.94 -15.51
N VAL A 83 -20.22 -9.70 -15.62
CA VAL A 83 -19.27 -9.11 -14.68
C VAL A 83 -19.97 -8.05 -13.86
N GLU A 84 -19.84 -8.15 -12.54
CA GLU A 84 -20.23 -7.10 -11.60
C GLU A 84 -18.95 -6.58 -10.93
N ASN A 85 -18.53 -5.38 -11.31
CA ASN A 85 -17.42 -4.71 -10.66
C ASN A 85 -17.90 -4.10 -9.34
N ARG A 86 -17.41 -4.67 -8.26
CA ARG A 86 -17.64 -4.18 -6.89
C ARG A 86 -16.35 -3.55 -6.39
N ASN A 87 -15.93 -2.49 -7.05
CA ASN A 87 -14.86 -1.67 -6.50
C ASN A 87 -15.39 -1.11 -5.18
N GLY A 88 -14.70 -1.46 -4.09
CA GLY A 88 -15.13 -0.98 -2.78
C GLY A 88 -15.24 0.54 -2.82
N ARG A 89 -16.31 1.08 -2.29
CA ARG A 89 -16.49 2.54 -2.12
C ARG A 89 -15.50 3.13 -1.10
N ASP A 90 -14.60 2.29 -0.58
CA ASP A 90 -13.53 2.74 0.29
C ASP A 90 -12.46 3.38 -0.59
N PRO A 91 -12.35 4.73 -0.59
CA PRO A 91 -11.36 5.43 -1.38
C PRO A 91 -9.93 5.08 -0.93
N VAL A 92 -9.79 4.39 0.19
CA VAL A 92 -8.51 4.12 0.84
C VAL A 92 -7.90 2.81 0.35
N THR A 93 -8.70 1.82 -0.05
CA THR A 93 -8.17 0.49 -0.38
C THR A 93 -8.00 0.33 -1.90
N PRO A 94 -6.79 0.11 -2.43
CA PRO A 94 -6.55 -0.09 -3.87
C PRO A 94 -6.98 -1.50 -4.30
N VAL A 95 -8.17 -1.89 -3.90
CA VAL A 95 -8.74 -3.21 -4.16
C VAL A 95 -9.66 -3.14 -5.34
N GLN A 96 -9.35 -3.89 -6.40
CA GLN A 96 -10.31 -4.16 -7.45
C GLN A 96 -10.95 -5.51 -7.20
N LYS A 97 -12.26 -5.50 -7.00
CA LYS A 97 -13.07 -6.70 -6.83
C LYS A 97 -14.04 -6.86 -7.98
N SER A 98 -13.94 -7.96 -8.68
CA SER A 98 -14.87 -8.35 -9.76
C SER A 98 -15.55 -9.66 -9.41
N VAL A 99 -16.83 -9.75 -9.69
CA VAL A 99 -17.62 -10.96 -9.51
C VAL A 99 -18.12 -11.40 -10.89
N TYR A 100 -17.62 -12.54 -11.36
CA TYR A 100 -18.07 -13.19 -12.59
C TYR A 100 -19.19 -14.16 -12.24
N LYS A 101 -20.29 -14.07 -12.97
CA LYS A 101 -21.50 -14.89 -12.73
C LYS A 101 -21.91 -15.58 -14.02
N ALA A 102 -22.16 -16.87 -13.94
CA ALA A 102 -22.75 -17.63 -15.03
C ALA A 102 -23.88 -18.52 -14.51
N LYS A 103 -24.98 -18.61 -15.26
CA LYS A 103 -26.04 -19.54 -14.96
C LYS A 103 -25.60 -20.96 -15.29
N TYR A 104 -25.68 -21.86 -14.31
CA TYR A 104 -25.43 -23.28 -14.48
C TYR A 104 -26.71 -24.03 -14.84
N ASN A 105 -27.83 -23.67 -14.19
CA ASN A 105 -29.19 -24.12 -14.49
C ASN A 105 -30.18 -23.07 -13.95
N GLU A 106 -31.48 -23.36 -14.01
CA GLU A 106 -32.54 -22.42 -13.58
C GLU A 106 -32.36 -21.95 -12.13
N ASP A 107 -31.85 -22.80 -11.23
CA ASP A 107 -31.78 -22.56 -9.79
C ASP A 107 -30.35 -22.22 -9.29
N THR A 108 -29.32 -22.45 -10.11
CA THR A 108 -27.92 -22.33 -9.65
C THR A 108 -27.13 -21.36 -10.51
N THR A 109 -26.52 -20.38 -9.85
CA THR A 109 -25.54 -19.48 -10.45
C THR A 109 -24.14 -19.80 -9.94
N LEU A 110 -23.19 -19.96 -10.86
CA LEU A 110 -21.77 -20.06 -10.54
C LEU A 110 -21.20 -18.66 -10.33
N HIS A 111 -20.35 -18.50 -9.33
CA HIS A 111 -19.69 -17.24 -9.03
C HIS A 111 -18.18 -17.45 -8.93
N VAL A 112 -17.43 -16.58 -9.58
CA VAL A 112 -15.98 -16.44 -9.40
C VAL A 112 -15.73 -14.99 -8.94
N THR A 113 -15.33 -14.85 -7.68
CA THR A 113 -14.99 -13.53 -7.11
C THR A 113 -13.49 -13.39 -7.12
N ILE A 114 -12.99 -12.32 -7.71
CA ILE A 114 -11.57 -12.03 -7.82
C ILE A 114 -11.29 -10.67 -7.22
N GLN A 115 -10.28 -10.60 -6.38
CA GLN A 115 -9.79 -9.36 -5.79
C GLN A 115 -8.29 -9.27 -6.06
N LEU A 116 -7.88 -8.30 -6.87
CA LEU A 116 -6.49 -8.01 -7.19
C LEU A 116 -6.02 -6.80 -6.39
N SER A 117 -4.95 -6.94 -5.61
CA SER A 117 -4.48 -5.92 -4.68
C SER A 117 -2.96 -6.01 -4.46
N ALA A 118 -2.43 -5.07 -3.69
CA ALA A 118 -1.05 -5.10 -3.20
C ALA A 118 -1.02 -4.77 -1.70
N THR A 119 -0.04 -5.32 -1.00
CA THR A 119 0.18 -5.10 0.44
C THR A 119 1.66 -5.26 0.78
N THR A 120 2.05 -4.98 2.04
CA THR A 120 3.43 -5.23 2.47
C THR A 120 3.71 -6.72 2.60
N PRO A 121 4.98 -7.17 2.40
CA PRO A 121 5.38 -8.57 2.53
C PRO A 121 4.97 -9.18 3.87
N GLU A 122 5.17 -8.46 4.97
CA GLU A 122 4.83 -8.93 6.31
C GLU A 122 3.33 -9.16 6.47
N SER A 123 2.52 -8.23 5.93
CA SER A 123 1.06 -8.35 5.97
C SER A 123 0.55 -9.52 5.13
N LEU A 124 1.14 -9.73 3.94
CA LEU A 124 0.81 -10.86 3.08
C LEU A 124 1.19 -12.17 3.74
N GLN A 125 2.41 -12.26 4.26
CA GLN A 125 2.89 -13.44 4.98
C GLN A 125 1.99 -13.80 6.17
N GLN A 126 1.61 -12.81 6.98
CA GLN A 126 0.71 -13.01 8.12
C GLN A 126 -0.65 -13.56 7.69
N GLN A 127 -1.20 -13.08 6.57
CA GLN A 127 -2.46 -13.58 6.02
C GLN A 127 -2.35 -15.03 5.52
N MET A 128 -1.18 -15.42 5.00
CA MET A 128 -0.93 -16.75 4.45
C MET A 128 -0.54 -17.79 5.50
N ASP A 129 0.03 -17.40 6.63
CA ASP A 129 0.65 -18.32 7.61
C ASP A 129 -0.35 -19.28 8.28
N SER A 130 -1.60 -18.88 8.41
CA SER A 130 -2.64 -19.70 9.04
C SER A 130 -3.35 -20.68 8.09
N LYS A 131 -2.99 -20.69 6.79
CA LYS A 131 -3.69 -21.41 5.74
C LYS A 131 -2.84 -22.55 5.16
N GLU A 132 -3.48 -23.49 4.48
CA GLU A 132 -2.80 -24.54 3.74
C GLU A 132 -1.98 -23.93 2.59
N LYS A 133 -0.67 -24.17 2.59
CA LYS A 133 0.25 -23.68 1.56
C LYS A 133 0.18 -24.56 0.32
N ILE A 134 0.06 -23.92 -0.84
CA ILE A 134 0.06 -24.58 -2.14
C ILE A 134 0.92 -23.80 -3.13
N THR A 135 1.17 -24.39 -4.29
CA THR A 135 1.75 -23.71 -5.45
C THR A 135 0.72 -23.66 -6.56
N ILE A 136 0.48 -22.49 -7.12
CA ILE A 136 -0.44 -22.24 -8.22
C ILE A 136 0.39 -21.76 -9.41
N ARG A 137 0.58 -22.66 -10.38
CA ARG A 137 1.63 -22.51 -11.40
C ARG A 137 2.99 -22.38 -10.70
N ASP A 138 3.67 -21.23 -10.87
CA ASP A 138 4.96 -20.94 -10.24
C ASP A 138 4.84 -19.99 -9.04
N TYR A 139 3.62 -19.64 -8.64
CA TYR A 139 3.34 -18.69 -7.59
C TYR A 139 3.05 -19.36 -6.24
N PRO A 140 3.64 -18.86 -5.15
CA PRO A 140 3.21 -19.25 -3.81
C PRO A 140 1.74 -18.91 -3.60
N GLY A 141 1.05 -19.77 -2.89
CA GLY A 141 -0.37 -19.53 -2.61
C GLY A 141 -0.86 -20.28 -1.40
N THR A 142 -2.11 -20.00 -1.07
CA THR A 142 -2.84 -20.74 -0.02
C THR A 142 -4.20 -21.18 -0.52
N PHE A 143 -4.72 -22.21 0.14
CA PHE A 143 -6.03 -22.78 -0.13
C PHE A 143 -6.81 -22.95 1.15
N GLU A 144 -8.11 -22.70 1.08
CA GLU A 144 -9.04 -22.92 2.16
C GLU A 144 -10.37 -23.42 1.60
N VAL A 145 -10.94 -24.44 2.24
CA VAL A 145 -12.28 -24.94 1.94
C VAL A 145 -13.26 -24.26 2.87
N GLY A 146 -14.03 -23.32 2.33
CA GLY A 146 -15.14 -22.69 3.04
C GLY A 146 -16.39 -23.56 3.04
N THR A 147 -17.41 -23.17 3.79
CA THR A 147 -18.70 -23.86 3.84
C THR A 147 -19.41 -23.89 2.48
N THR A 148 -19.25 -22.83 1.69
CA THR A 148 -19.93 -22.65 0.39
C THR A 148 -18.98 -22.33 -0.76
N SER A 149 -17.65 -22.48 -0.56
CA SER A 149 -16.65 -22.00 -1.52
C SER A 149 -15.31 -22.75 -1.43
N TRP A 150 -14.54 -22.60 -2.51
CA TRP A 150 -13.08 -22.74 -2.50
C TRP A 150 -12.46 -21.37 -2.55
N ASP A 151 -11.60 -21.07 -1.59
CA ASP A 151 -10.94 -19.80 -1.42
C ASP A 151 -9.43 -19.96 -1.65
N TYR A 152 -8.86 -19.14 -2.52
CA TYR A 152 -7.45 -19.12 -2.87
C TYR A 152 -6.86 -17.75 -2.64
N GLN A 153 -5.62 -17.71 -2.19
CA GLN A 153 -4.78 -16.52 -2.17
C GLN A 153 -3.52 -16.83 -2.96
N ILE A 154 -3.15 -15.98 -3.90
CA ILE A 154 -2.00 -16.15 -4.78
C ILE A 154 -1.09 -14.95 -4.58
N ASP A 155 0.18 -15.21 -4.30
CA ASP A 155 1.21 -14.21 -4.18
C ASP A 155 1.98 -14.14 -5.51
N PHE A 156 1.97 -12.97 -6.17
CA PHE A 156 2.67 -12.74 -7.44
C PHE A 156 4.04 -12.07 -7.24
N GLY A 157 4.45 -11.87 -5.99
CA GLY A 157 5.74 -11.29 -5.63
C GLY A 157 5.77 -9.76 -5.68
N GLU A 158 6.97 -9.23 -5.72
CA GLU A 158 7.24 -7.81 -5.60
C GLU A 158 6.55 -7.01 -6.71
N TYR A 159 5.82 -5.98 -6.29
CA TYR A 159 5.15 -5.04 -7.17
C TYR A 159 6.00 -3.79 -7.42
N ALA A 160 6.05 -2.90 -6.44
CA ALA A 160 6.80 -1.65 -6.45
C ALA A 160 6.86 -1.09 -5.03
N ASP A 161 7.87 -0.28 -4.73
CA ASP A 161 7.99 0.42 -3.45
C ASP A 161 7.92 -0.52 -2.21
N GLY A 162 8.40 -1.75 -2.33
CA GLY A 162 8.36 -2.74 -1.25
C GLY A 162 6.98 -3.35 -0.99
N LEU A 163 6.04 -3.25 -1.93
CA LEU A 163 4.75 -3.93 -1.89
C LEU A 163 4.80 -5.22 -2.70
N GLU A 164 4.02 -6.21 -2.27
CA GLU A 164 3.75 -7.45 -3.00
C GLU A 164 2.35 -7.44 -3.59
N THR A 165 2.22 -7.91 -4.82
CA THR A 165 0.95 -8.09 -5.51
C THR A 165 0.34 -9.42 -5.13
N TYR A 166 -0.92 -9.43 -4.77
CA TYR A 166 -1.64 -10.65 -4.47
C TYR A 166 -3.06 -10.65 -5.03
N MET A 167 -3.61 -11.84 -5.19
CA MET A 167 -4.98 -12.05 -5.62
C MET A 167 -5.72 -12.95 -4.64
N LEU A 168 -6.92 -12.54 -4.26
CA LEU A 168 -7.88 -13.41 -3.58
C LEU A 168 -8.89 -13.89 -4.60
N VAL A 169 -9.09 -15.20 -4.68
CA VAL A 169 -10.06 -15.81 -5.59
C VAL A 169 -10.99 -16.72 -4.83
N LYS A 170 -12.27 -16.58 -5.08
CA LYS A 170 -13.32 -17.38 -4.46
C LYS A 170 -14.24 -17.97 -5.52
N PHE A 171 -14.31 -19.30 -5.55
CA PHE A 171 -15.25 -20.04 -6.39
C PHE A 171 -16.40 -20.53 -5.51
N TRP A 172 -17.63 -20.11 -5.82
CA TRP A 172 -18.75 -20.38 -4.94
C TRP A 172 -20.09 -20.44 -5.69
N THR A 173 -21.09 -21.02 -5.03
CA THR A 173 -22.48 -20.99 -5.44
C THR A 173 -23.34 -20.39 -4.32
N GLY A 174 -24.53 -20.32 -4.30
CA GLY A 174 -25.34 -19.83 -3.16
C GLY A 174 -25.54 -20.89 -2.07
N ASP A 175 -25.02 -22.10 -2.22
CA ASP A 175 -25.29 -23.24 -1.35
C ASP A 175 -24.02 -24.06 -1.06
N ASP A 176 -24.11 -25.05 -0.17
CA ASP A 176 -23.04 -25.94 0.25
C ASP A 176 -22.72 -27.08 -0.75
N SER A 177 -23.49 -27.19 -1.83
CA SER A 177 -23.24 -28.18 -2.88
C SER A 177 -22.25 -27.72 -3.95
N TYR A 178 -21.55 -26.57 -3.74
CA TYR A 178 -20.61 -25.98 -4.70
C TYR A 178 -19.56 -27.00 -5.21
N ALA A 179 -19.01 -27.80 -4.33
CA ALA A 179 -18.00 -28.81 -4.68
C ALA A 179 -18.50 -29.89 -5.65
N GLN A 180 -19.80 -30.08 -5.75
CA GLN A 180 -20.44 -31.04 -6.63
C GLN A 180 -20.85 -30.48 -7.98
N LYS A 181 -20.59 -29.17 -8.22
CA LYS A 181 -20.94 -28.51 -9.49
C LYS A 181 -19.79 -28.64 -10.49
N PRO A 182 -19.90 -29.47 -11.53
CA PRO A 182 -18.81 -29.71 -12.49
C PRO A 182 -18.31 -28.40 -13.15
N GLY A 183 -19.22 -27.50 -13.54
CA GLY A 183 -18.87 -26.22 -14.16
C GLY A 183 -18.08 -25.29 -13.24
N LEU A 184 -18.31 -25.30 -11.91
CA LEU A 184 -17.52 -24.54 -10.96
C LEU A 184 -16.12 -25.14 -10.79
N LYS A 185 -16.01 -26.45 -10.77
CA LYS A 185 -14.73 -27.16 -10.73
C LYS A 185 -13.91 -26.87 -11.98
N GLU A 186 -14.54 -26.95 -13.16
CA GLU A 186 -13.89 -26.64 -14.45
C GLU A 186 -13.40 -25.18 -14.47
N ALA A 187 -14.21 -24.22 -14.01
CA ALA A 187 -13.82 -22.83 -13.92
C ALA A 187 -12.63 -22.62 -12.97
N ARG A 188 -12.63 -23.29 -11.82
CA ARG A 188 -11.52 -23.25 -10.87
C ARG A 188 -10.23 -23.81 -11.47
N ASP A 189 -10.30 -25.02 -12.02
CA ASP A 189 -9.13 -25.72 -12.53
C ASP A 189 -8.51 -24.91 -13.69
N LEU A 190 -9.33 -24.45 -14.64
CA LEU A 190 -8.87 -23.64 -15.78
C LEU A 190 -8.28 -22.29 -15.32
N PHE A 191 -8.91 -21.63 -14.35
CA PHE A 191 -8.37 -20.40 -13.78
C PHE A 191 -6.98 -20.63 -13.17
N LEU A 192 -6.85 -21.63 -12.30
CA LEU A 192 -5.60 -21.92 -11.59
C LEU A 192 -4.47 -22.32 -12.54
N ASP A 193 -4.80 -23.00 -13.65
CA ASP A 193 -3.84 -23.40 -14.67
C ASP A 193 -3.40 -22.25 -15.58
N THR A 194 -4.15 -21.15 -15.65
CA THR A 194 -3.95 -20.10 -16.65
C THR A 194 -3.67 -18.71 -16.09
N VAL A 195 -3.93 -18.47 -14.81
CA VAL A 195 -3.78 -17.13 -14.22
C VAL A 195 -2.35 -16.62 -14.32
N THR A 196 -2.22 -15.37 -14.78
CA THR A 196 -0.96 -14.61 -14.82
C THR A 196 -1.21 -13.19 -14.39
N VAL A 197 -0.16 -12.52 -13.89
CA VAL A 197 -0.19 -11.10 -13.57
C VAL A 197 0.99 -10.41 -14.24
N ALA A 198 0.75 -9.26 -14.83
CA ALA A 198 1.75 -8.42 -15.45
C ALA A 198 1.72 -7.02 -14.85
N THR A 199 2.89 -6.48 -14.60
CA THR A 199 3.12 -5.06 -14.26
C THR A 199 3.57 -4.25 -15.48
N ASP A 200 3.84 -4.90 -16.59
CA ASP A 200 4.13 -4.30 -17.88
C ASP A 200 3.07 -4.77 -18.90
N TYR A 201 2.17 -3.86 -19.28
CA TYR A 201 1.07 -4.13 -20.20
C TYR A 201 0.73 -2.89 -21.04
N GLU A 202 0.11 -3.10 -22.19
CA GLU A 202 -0.31 -2.01 -23.07
C GLU A 202 -1.34 -1.09 -22.38
N GLY A 203 -1.08 0.21 -22.39
CA GLY A 203 -1.94 1.21 -21.74
C GLY A 203 -1.58 1.49 -20.26
N ARG A 204 -0.50 0.90 -19.76
CA ARG A 204 0.03 1.27 -18.43
C ARG A 204 0.54 2.71 -18.47
N GLU A 205 0.18 3.48 -17.45
CA GLU A 205 0.76 4.81 -17.25
C GLU A 205 2.19 4.69 -16.73
N ASP A 206 3.09 5.51 -17.26
CA ASP A 206 4.41 5.68 -16.68
C ASP A 206 4.30 6.52 -15.39
N ARG A 207 4.51 5.87 -14.26
CA ARG A 207 4.50 6.47 -12.93
C ARG A 207 5.89 6.56 -12.31
N SER A 208 6.93 6.36 -13.12
CA SER A 208 8.31 6.48 -12.67
C SER A 208 8.59 7.90 -12.12
N GLY A 209 9.41 7.97 -11.10
CA GLY A 209 9.78 9.24 -10.45
C GLY A 209 8.69 9.86 -9.55
N ARG A 210 7.58 9.15 -9.30
CA ARG A 210 6.52 9.63 -8.40
C ARG A 210 6.11 8.58 -7.37
N ARG A 211 5.73 9.07 -6.19
CA ARG A 211 5.12 8.28 -5.12
C ARG A 211 3.64 8.57 -5.05
N TYR A 212 2.83 7.54 -4.87
CA TYR A 212 1.38 7.64 -4.81
C TYR A 212 0.87 7.25 -3.43
N MET A 213 -0.14 7.94 -2.92
CA MET A 213 -0.98 7.36 -1.87
C MET A 213 -1.61 6.10 -2.46
N GLY A 214 -1.83 5.05 -1.69
CA GLY A 214 -2.28 3.72 -2.14
C GLY A 214 -3.49 3.69 -3.10
N THR A 215 -4.17 4.82 -3.28
CA THR A 215 -5.05 5.14 -4.41
C THR A 215 -4.41 6.29 -5.19
N PRO A 216 -4.53 6.35 -6.53
CA PRO A 216 -3.91 7.43 -7.33
C PRO A 216 -4.63 8.78 -7.17
N MET A 217 -5.12 9.10 -5.98
CA MET A 217 -5.81 10.34 -5.67
C MET A 217 -4.87 11.47 -5.28
N CYS A 218 -3.65 11.13 -4.91
CA CYS A 218 -2.58 12.09 -4.67
C CYS A 218 -1.25 11.43 -5.02
N SER A 219 -0.42 12.14 -5.75
CA SER A 219 0.95 11.73 -6.02
C SER A 219 1.94 12.86 -5.77
N LEU A 220 3.16 12.49 -5.41
CA LEU A 220 4.29 13.39 -5.22
C LEU A 220 5.48 12.89 -6.04
N PRO A 221 6.36 13.78 -6.55
CA PRO A 221 7.65 13.35 -7.07
C PRO A 221 8.42 12.62 -5.95
N GLU A 222 9.36 11.75 -6.31
CA GLU A 222 10.20 11.02 -5.33
C GLU A 222 10.99 11.94 -4.42
N SER A 223 11.23 13.18 -4.87
CA SER A 223 11.80 14.24 -4.05
C SER A 223 11.41 15.61 -4.59
N PHE A 224 11.50 16.63 -3.75
CA PHE A 224 11.29 18.02 -4.13
C PHE A 224 12.30 18.95 -3.43
N ASP A 225 12.54 20.12 -4.00
CA ASP A 225 13.41 21.12 -3.36
C ASP A 225 12.65 21.89 -2.28
N TYR A 226 13.26 22.01 -1.11
CA TYR A 226 12.83 22.91 -0.06
C TYR A 226 14.02 23.76 0.39
N ASN A 227 14.03 25.05 0.01
CA ASN A 227 15.09 26.00 0.35
C ASN A 227 16.52 25.51 0.00
N GLY A 228 16.67 24.81 -1.12
CA GLY A 228 17.95 24.25 -1.55
C GLY A 228 18.31 22.90 -0.91
N VAL A 229 17.40 22.32 -0.13
CA VAL A 229 17.52 20.96 0.42
C VAL A 229 16.61 20.03 -0.36
N ASN A 230 17.16 18.90 -0.86
CA ASN A 230 16.37 17.87 -1.51
C ASN A 230 15.61 17.06 -0.46
N ALA A 231 14.29 17.20 -0.43
CA ALA A 231 13.41 16.50 0.49
C ALA A 231 12.87 15.23 -0.18
N GLU A 232 13.27 14.06 0.30
CA GLU A 232 12.80 12.79 -0.21
C GLU A 232 11.37 12.48 0.25
N VAL A 233 10.56 11.93 -0.66
CA VAL A 233 9.22 11.48 -0.38
C VAL A 233 9.23 9.97 -0.20
N THR A 234 8.73 9.51 0.94
CA THR A 234 8.65 8.10 1.28
C THR A 234 7.21 7.68 1.54
N ARG A 235 6.95 6.38 1.37
CA ARG A 235 5.82 5.73 2.00
C ARG A 235 6.30 5.10 3.30
N PRO A 236 5.69 5.42 4.44
CA PRO A 236 5.98 4.68 5.65
C PRO A 236 5.66 3.19 5.45
N THR A 237 6.57 2.32 5.89
CA THR A 237 6.52 0.86 5.66
C THR A 237 5.58 0.10 6.60
N ASP A 238 4.91 0.77 7.52
CA ASP A 238 3.91 0.13 8.39
C ASP A 238 2.67 -0.28 7.59
N SER A 239 2.09 -1.42 7.91
CA SER A 239 0.96 -2.04 7.21
C SER A 239 -0.27 -1.13 7.01
N TYR A 240 -0.36 -0.04 7.77
CA TYR A 240 -1.42 0.97 7.66
C TYR A 240 -1.02 2.19 6.81
N CYS A 241 0.20 2.24 6.30
CA CYS A 241 0.79 3.46 5.76
C CYS A 241 0.91 3.51 4.24
N VAL A 242 0.40 2.51 3.53
CA VAL A 242 0.30 2.50 2.05
C VAL A 242 -0.48 3.69 1.50
N TYR A 243 -1.24 4.36 2.37
CA TYR A 243 -2.11 5.49 2.06
C TYR A 243 -1.52 6.83 2.50
N GLN A 244 -0.25 6.85 2.88
CA GLN A 244 0.41 8.04 3.38
C GLN A 244 1.61 8.37 2.49
N LEU A 245 1.83 9.66 2.27
CA LEU A 245 3.06 10.18 1.70
C LEU A 245 3.73 11.04 2.76
N ARG A 246 4.98 10.74 3.08
CA ARG A 246 5.78 11.42 4.08
C ARG A 246 7.01 12.02 3.45
N SER A 247 7.35 13.21 3.86
CA SER A 247 8.65 13.80 3.62
C SER A 247 9.18 14.44 4.89
N GLU A 248 10.49 14.40 5.08
CA GLU A 248 11.14 15.04 6.21
C GLU A 248 12.49 15.64 5.83
N ILE A 249 12.85 16.70 6.51
CA ILE A 249 14.18 17.31 6.41
C ILE A 249 14.73 17.62 7.80
N HIS A 250 16.04 17.76 7.86
CA HIS A 250 16.76 18.17 9.05
C HIS A 250 17.21 19.62 8.89
N GLU A 251 16.89 20.46 9.86
CA GLU A 251 17.39 21.83 9.96
C GLU A 251 18.22 21.97 11.25
N THR A 252 19.29 22.75 11.17
CA THR A 252 20.24 22.95 12.29
C THR A 252 20.53 24.43 12.58
N ASP A 253 19.53 25.30 12.42
CA ASP A 253 19.73 26.73 12.61
C ASP A 253 20.12 27.06 14.07
N GLU A 254 19.12 27.32 14.91
CA GLU A 254 19.29 27.64 16.34
C GLU A 254 19.34 26.36 17.20
N ILE A 255 18.53 25.38 16.83
CA ILE A 255 18.48 24.03 17.39
C ILE A 255 18.32 22.99 16.28
N PRO A 256 18.82 21.77 16.44
CA PRO A 256 18.58 20.71 15.46
C PRO A 256 17.10 20.29 15.53
N VAL A 257 16.38 20.45 14.42
CA VAL A 257 14.98 20.03 14.30
C VAL A 257 14.74 19.22 13.05
N ARG A 258 13.74 18.36 13.13
CA ARG A 258 13.13 17.72 11.97
C ARG A 258 11.81 18.40 11.65
N LEU A 259 11.66 18.81 10.39
CA LEU A 259 10.39 19.22 9.81
C LEU A 259 9.81 18.04 9.07
N VAL A 260 8.56 17.70 9.35
CA VAL A 260 7.88 16.56 8.74
C VAL A 260 6.57 17.02 8.11
N GLY A 261 6.39 16.71 6.84
CA GLY A 261 5.14 16.82 6.11
C GLY A 261 4.54 15.43 5.89
N LEU A 262 3.24 15.30 6.08
CA LEU A 262 2.52 14.04 5.93
C LEU A 262 1.15 14.28 5.29
N ILE A 263 0.90 13.70 4.12
CA ILE A 263 -0.45 13.61 3.53
C ILE A 263 -0.97 12.21 3.83
N THR A 264 -2.12 12.10 4.53
CA THR A 264 -2.52 10.80 5.09
C THR A 264 -3.63 10.10 4.35
N SER A 265 -4.68 10.82 3.95
CA SER A 265 -5.86 10.18 3.35
C SER A 265 -6.82 11.23 2.84
N THR A 266 -7.74 10.80 2.00
CA THR A 266 -8.99 11.53 1.79
C THR A 266 -9.88 11.43 3.02
N ILE A 267 -10.69 12.45 3.22
CA ILE A 267 -11.74 12.49 4.23
C ILE A 267 -13.07 12.82 3.54
N ASN A 268 -14.18 12.49 4.17
CA ASN A 268 -15.48 12.89 3.64
C ASN A 268 -15.81 14.35 3.96
N GLN A 269 -16.74 14.92 3.23
CA GLN A 269 -17.19 16.29 3.41
C GLN A 269 -17.65 16.57 4.86
N ALA A 270 -18.39 15.66 5.47
CA ALA A 270 -18.86 15.84 6.84
C ALA A 270 -17.71 15.97 7.86
N THR A 271 -16.60 15.28 7.61
CA THR A 271 -15.37 15.41 8.43
C THR A 271 -14.68 16.75 8.17
N TYR A 272 -14.65 17.22 6.92
CA TYR A 272 -14.06 18.50 6.56
C TYR A 272 -14.84 19.67 7.20
N GLU A 273 -16.15 19.61 7.19
CA GLU A 273 -17.05 20.65 7.74
C GLU A 273 -17.03 20.74 9.28
N VAL A 274 -16.43 19.78 10.00
CA VAL A 274 -16.24 19.89 11.45
C VAL A 274 -15.13 20.87 11.74
N THR A 275 -15.48 22.10 12.06
CA THR A 275 -14.55 23.22 12.32
C THR A 275 -14.31 23.49 13.80
N GLU A 276 -14.93 22.76 14.73
CA GLU A 276 -14.73 22.95 16.16
C GLU A 276 -13.25 22.73 16.54
N GLY A 277 -12.61 23.75 17.06
CA GLY A 277 -11.19 23.75 17.42
C GLY A 277 -10.23 23.88 16.22
N TYR A 278 -10.74 24.23 15.07
CA TYR A 278 -9.96 24.58 13.88
C TYR A 278 -10.13 26.07 13.56
N SER A 279 -9.13 26.64 12.89
CA SER A 279 -9.18 27.97 12.29
C SER A 279 -9.13 27.86 10.77
N ASP A 280 -9.75 28.81 10.10
CA ASP A 280 -9.66 28.92 8.65
C ASP A 280 -8.20 29.17 8.23
N TYR A 281 -7.80 28.52 7.16
CA TYR A 281 -6.43 28.56 6.64
C TYR A 281 -6.42 28.42 5.12
N THR A 282 -5.30 28.67 4.52
CA THR A 282 -5.05 28.40 3.09
C THR A 282 -3.69 27.72 2.98
N ILE A 283 -3.66 26.53 2.34
CA ILE A 283 -2.42 25.80 2.09
C ILE A 283 -2.27 25.53 0.60
N ALA A 284 -1.14 25.85 0.01
CA ALA A 284 -0.85 25.70 -1.42
C ALA A 284 -1.93 26.32 -2.34
N GLY A 285 -2.64 27.37 -1.86
CA GLY A 285 -3.77 27.98 -2.57
C GLY A 285 -5.12 27.29 -2.36
N TYR A 286 -5.19 26.19 -1.63
CA TYR A 286 -6.42 25.47 -1.33
C TYR A 286 -7.07 25.96 -0.03
N PRO A 287 -8.41 26.08 0.02
CA PRO A 287 -9.13 26.37 1.26
C PRO A 287 -8.92 25.22 2.26
N ALA A 288 -8.66 25.60 3.51
CA ALA A 288 -8.28 24.63 4.54
C ALA A 288 -8.78 25.04 5.93
N HIS A 289 -8.79 24.05 6.83
CA HIS A 289 -8.96 24.24 8.26
C HIS A 289 -7.73 23.69 8.98
N ILE A 290 -7.15 24.46 9.90
CA ILE A 290 -5.97 24.09 10.66
C ILE A 290 -6.25 24.00 12.16
N LYS A 291 -5.68 22.97 12.79
CA LYS A 291 -5.65 22.82 14.23
C LYS A 291 -4.22 22.57 14.68
N GLN A 292 -3.69 23.48 15.48
CA GLN A 292 -2.36 23.38 16.08
C GLN A 292 -2.44 22.72 17.46
N THR A 293 -1.48 21.87 17.75
CA THR A 293 -1.38 21.17 19.03
C THR A 293 0.06 21.14 19.47
N LYS A 294 0.30 21.62 20.69
CA LYS A 294 1.61 21.61 21.33
C LYS A 294 1.72 20.39 22.24
N TYR A 295 2.77 19.63 22.06
CA TYR A 295 3.17 18.54 22.93
C TYR A 295 4.53 18.85 23.56
N VAL A 296 4.90 18.11 24.61
CA VAL A 296 6.19 18.35 25.30
C VAL A 296 7.38 18.19 24.34
N ALA A 297 7.33 17.20 23.47
CA ALA A 297 8.45 16.83 22.60
C ALA A 297 8.29 17.28 21.14
N TYR A 298 7.13 17.78 20.72
CA TYR A 298 6.90 18.20 19.35
C TYR A 298 5.75 19.20 19.21
N LEU A 299 5.77 19.93 18.13
CA LEU A 299 4.70 20.82 17.68
C LEU A 299 4.02 20.17 16.48
N GLY A 300 2.70 20.09 16.47
CA GLY A 300 1.93 19.44 15.41
C GLY A 300 0.78 20.30 14.91
N SER A 301 0.57 20.31 13.60
CA SER A 301 -0.60 20.90 12.95
C SER A 301 -1.35 19.84 12.17
N GLU A 302 -2.66 19.69 12.42
CA GLU A 302 -3.57 18.95 11.55
C GLU A 302 -4.20 19.92 10.57
N ILE A 303 -4.12 19.61 9.29
CA ILE A 303 -4.68 20.41 8.22
C ILE A 303 -5.70 19.56 7.46
N ARG A 304 -6.89 20.10 7.25
CA ARG A 304 -7.91 19.55 6.36
C ARG A 304 -8.08 20.52 5.22
N PHE A 305 -7.92 20.10 3.98
CA PHE A 305 -7.98 20.98 2.83
C PHE A 305 -8.80 20.38 1.71
N GLN A 306 -9.33 21.24 0.84
CA GLN A 306 -10.17 20.85 -0.27
C GLN A 306 -9.46 21.09 -1.60
N VAL A 307 -9.49 20.09 -2.49
CA VAL A 307 -9.03 20.20 -3.87
C VAL A 307 -10.18 19.74 -4.79
N GLY A 308 -10.74 20.67 -5.56
CA GLY A 308 -11.96 20.39 -6.33
C GLY A 308 -13.10 19.96 -5.42
N GLU A 309 -13.68 18.80 -5.68
CA GLU A 309 -14.75 18.20 -4.87
C GLU A 309 -14.22 17.25 -3.77
N ASN A 310 -12.91 17.10 -3.65
CA ASN A 310 -12.29 16.15 -2.75
C ASN A 310 -11.68 16.84 -1.54
N TYR A 311 -11.65 16.10 -0.42
CA TYR A 311 -11.14 16.58 0.84
C TYR A 311 -10.02 15.68 1.33
N TYR A 312 -8.94 16.32 1.79
CA TYR A 312 -7.71 15.67 2.22
C TYR A 312 -7.34 16.05 3.64
N ARG A 313 -6.60 15.17 4.30
CA ARG A 313 -6.01 15.44 5.60
C ARG A 313 -4.49 15.31 5.51
N ALA A 314 -3.82 16.31 6.07
CA ALA A 314 -2.38 16.35 6.18
C ALA A 314 -1.95 16.78 7.58
N PHE A 315 -0.69 16.54 7.88
CA PHE A 315 -0.05 16.95 9.13
C PHE A 315 1.29 17.59 8.86
N ALA A 316 1.61 18.60 9.66
CA ALA A 316 2.94 19.16 9.75
C ALA A 316 3.46 18.98 11.17
N TYR A 317 4.70 18.55 11.31
CA TYR A 317 5.32 18.34 12.62
C TYR A 317 6.69 18.98 12.68
N THR A 318 7.04 19.54 13.85
CA THR A 318 8.40 19.91 14.20
C THR A 318 8.76 19.27 15.52
N TYR A 319 9.89 18.60 15.58
CA TYR A 319 10.45 18.07 16.82
C TYR A 319 11.97 18.18 16.81
N VAL A 320 12.56 18.17 18.02
CA VAL A 320 14.02 18.21 18.14
C VAL A 320 14.61 16.92 17.61
N ASP A 321 15.61 17.03 16.74
CA ASP A 321 16.41 15.88 16.31
C ASP A 321 17.38 15.50 17.44
N ASP A 322 17.12 14.37 18.06
CA ASP A 322 17.85 13.89 19.24
C ASP A 322 18.99 12.93 18.89
N SER A 323 19.22 12.66 17.60
CA SER A 323 20.18 11.66 17.13
C SER A 323 21.61 11.86 17.67
N ASP A 324 22.04 13.13 17.82
CA ASP A 324 23.38 13.51 18.24
C ASP A 324 23.42 14.29 19.56
N LEU A 325 22.28 14.37 20.29
CA LEU A 325 22.17 15.16 21.49
C LEU A 325 22.30 14.32 22.76
N ASP A 326 23.08 14.81 23.74
CA ASP A 326 22.98 14.28 25.10
C ASP A 326 21.71 14.79 25.80
N VAL A 327 21.37 14.19 26.94
CA VAL A 327 20.14 14.49 27.69
C VAL A 327 20.02 15.97 28.06
N LYS A 328 21.15 16.65 28.33
CA LYS A 328 21.15 18.06 28.70
C LYS A 328 20.90 18.96 27.48
N ALA A 329 21.58 18.67 26.38
CA ALA A 329 21.40 19.37 25.12
C ALA A 329 19.99 19.19 24.55
N LEU A 330 19.43 17.98 24.65
CA LEU A 330 18.05 17.68 24.29
C LEU A 330 17.04 18.49 25.12
N ALA A 331 17.25 18.59 26.42
CA ALA A 331 16.37 19.38 27.29
C ALA A 331 16.40 20.87 26.95
N GLU A 332 17.59 21.43 26.67
CA GLU A 332 17.77 22.82 26.25
C GLU A 332 17.13 23.10 24.88
N ALA A 333 17.38 22.21 23.90
CA ALA A 333 16.78 22.32 22.57
C ALA A 333 15.25 22.21 22.63
N THR A 334 14.71 21.30 23.43
CA THR A 334 13.26 21.17 23.62
C THR A 334 12.65 22.41 24.29
N LYS A 335 13.36 23.01 25.22
CA LYS A 335 12.95 24.27 25.84
C LYS A 335 12.92 25.40 24.80
N THR A 336 13.98 25.54 23.99
CA THR A 336 14.08 26.54 22.91
C THR A 336 12.97 26.35 21.87
N LEU A 337 12.67 25.10 21.46
CA LEU A 337 11.54 24.78 20.58
C LEU A 337 10.23 25.31 21.15
N ASN A 338 9.99 25.06 22.44
CA ASN A 338 8.75 25.45 23.12
C ASN A 338 8.64 26.98 23.36
N GLU A 339 9.75 27.69 23.58
CA GLU A 339 9.78 29.13 23.73
C GLU A 339 9.56 29.86 22.39
N ASN A 340 9.92 29.22 21.26
CA ASN A 340 9.78 29.76 19.92
C ASN A 340 8.71 29.00 19.08
N GLU A 341 7.67 28.48 19.72
CA GLU A 341 6.66 27.62 19.09
C GLU A 341 6.07 28.17 17.80
N ALA A 342 5.76 29.48 17.76
CA ALA A 342 5.17 30.11 16.58
C ALA A 342 6.07 30.03 15.33
N VAL A 343 7.39 30.19 15.53
CA VAL A 343 8.38 30.08 14.46
C VAL A 343 8.43 28.64 13.92
N TYR A 344 8.47 27.66 14.81
CA TYR A 344 8.60 26.27 14.40
C TYR A 344 7.29 25.67 13.87
N PHE A 345 6.12 26.14 14.35
CA PHE A 345 4.85 25.86 13.67
C PHE A 345 4.86 26.38 12.25
N GLN A 346 5.31 27.64 12.04
CA GLN A 346 5.35 28.21 10.70
C GLN A 346 6.32 27.45 9.78
N LYS A 347 7.51 27.12 10.25
CA LYS A 347 8.49 26.34 9.46
C LYS A 347 7.90 25.00 8.98
N SER A 348 7.25 24.24 9.86
CA SER A 348 6.62 22.97 9.46
C SER A 348 5.46 23.15 8.49
N LEU A 349 4.70 24.23 8.63
CA LEU A 349 3.63 24.57 7.68
C LEU A 349 4.18 25.01 6.33
N ASP A 350 5.27 25.78 6.29
CA ASP A 350 5.94 26.18 5.06
C ASP A 350 6.48 24.95 4.31
N PHE A 351 7.06 23.99 5.05
CA PHE A 351 7.52 22.72 4.49
C PHE A 351 6.36 21.92 3.89
N LEU A 352 5.27 21.73 4.64
CA LEU A 352 4.08 21.02 4.15
C LEU A 352 3.44 21.77 2.96
N ASN A 353 3.46 23.11 2.97
CA ASN A 353 2.94 23.91 1.88
C ASN A 353 3.70 23.62 0.57
N VAL A 354 5.05 23.60 0.62
CA VAL A 354 5.88 23.24 -0.55
C VAL A 354 5.62 21.79 -0.98
N MET A 355 5.50 20.85 -0.02
CA MET A 355 5.15 19.47 -0.33
C MET A 355 3.82 19.39 -1.09
N ILE A 356 2.77 20.08 -0.64
CA ILE A 356 1.44 20.07 -1.28
C ILE A 356 1.50 20.79 -2.64
N GLN A 357 2.32 21.83 -2.83
CA GLN A 357 2.50 22.48 -4.13
C GLN A 357 3.12 21.56 -5.19
N ASN A 358 3.91 20.57 -4.77
CA ASN A 358 4.48 19.55 -5.65
C ASN A 358 3.56 18.33 -5.85
N ALA A 359 2.43 18.28 -5.15
CA ALA A 359 1.48 17.19 -5.27
C ALA A 359 0.56 17.38 -6.49
N GLU A 360 0.22 16.27 -7.13
CA GLU A 360 -0.85 16.18 -8.10
C GLU A 360 -2.02 15.44 -7.47
N PHE A 361 -3.22 16.00 -7.64
CA PHE A 361 -4.46 15.44 -7.13
C PHE A 361 -5.32 15.00 -8.31
N THR A 362 -5.70 13.74 -8.32
CA THR A 362 -6.54 13.15 -9.36
C THR A 362 -7.96 13.03 -8.84
N ASP A 363 -8.94 13.33 -9.69
CA ASP A 363 -10.35 13.11 -9.36
C ASP A 363 -10.58 11.60 -9.10
N PRO A 364 -11.14 11.23 -7.95
CA PRO A 364 -11.46 9.83 -7.67
C PRO A 364 -12.38 9.21 -8.71
N GLU A 365 -13.33 9.95 -9.28
CA GLU A 365 -14.23 9.41 -10.30
C GLU A 365 -13.46 9.07 -11.58
N GLU A 366 -12.55 9.92 -12.05
CA GLU A 366 -11.70 9.61 -13.20
C GLU A 366 -10.79 8.41 -12.93
N ALA A 367 -10.31 8.26 -11.69
CA ALA A 367 -9.46 7.12 -11.30
C ALA A 367 -10.24 5.81 -11.08
N TRP A 368 -11.58 5.87 -10.93
CA TRP A 368 -12.41 4.69 -10.62
C TRP A 368 -13.09 4.08 -11.85
N PHE A 369 -13.29 4.84 -12.92
CA PHE A 369 -14.14 4.46 -14.05
C PHE A 369 -13.41 4.33 -15.41
N GLN A 370 -12.08 4.47 -15.44
CA GLN A 370 -11.30 4.19 -16.65
C GLN A 370 -10.86 2.75 -16.75
#